data_b606ac418f43e1cea3616fb136cf457e
#
_entry.id   b606ac418f43e1cea3616fb136cf457e
#
_cell.length_a   1.000
_cell.length_b   1.000
_cell.length_c   1.000
_cell.angle_alpha   90.00
_cell.angle_beta   90.00
_cell.angle_gamma   90.00
#
_symmetry.space_group_name_H-M   'P 1'
#
loop_
_entity.id
_entity.type
_entity.pdbx_description
1 polymer ?
#
loop_
_entity_poly.entity_id
_entity_poly.type
_entity_poly.pdbx_seq_one_letter_code
_entity_poly.pdbx_strand_id
1 'polypeptide(L)'
;TRERIETVIKMTNYHPNVMAQSLKTNLSHHIGVIVSDISTPFCAALIQGISETLLSSNYMPLFVSCNNSIKEEESYIRSLMSRHVDGLIVNTCSSQNPLLIQQACTGLPIVLCDRTIDDYNFQFVGSNHRDPIFELVKHLKEQGYTLPVFFTENYFASSVRSERRNSFLDAVKLYYPEVDPNELTYVIDIHNTQNVTSQLHHLKDICGKKELPAIFCVNSITVLHVFNAIRSLGIHIPDEIGLCGPDDWGWEEQSILLSLMTPRITNIVVQPRLIGNLAAQKLLECIADPSVAKKETRLTCPLQIAGSTILKH
;
A
#
# COMPACT_ATOMS: atom_id res chain seq x y z
N THR A 1 -24.27 -2.65 47.44
CA THR A 1 -23.93 -1.27 46.97
C THR A 1 -23.70 -1.23 45.47
N ARG A 2 -22.96 -2.18 44.92
CA ARG A 2 -22.61 -2.25 43.45
C ARG A 2 -23.86 -2.42 42.58
N GLU A 3 -24.75 -3.36 42.92
CA GLU A 3 -26.02 -3.61 42.20
C GLU A 3 -26.93 -2.37 42.17
N ARG A 4 -26.99 -1.62 43.28
CA ARG A 4 -27.78 -0.37 43.34
C ARG A 4 -27.20 0.69 42.38
N ILE A 5 -25.89 0.81 42.30
CA ILE A 5 -25.21 1.74 41.37
C ILE A 5 -25.46 1.31 39.91
N GLU A 6 -25.33 0.03 39.61
CA GLU A 6 -25.59 -0.51 38.28
C GLU A 6 -27.07 -0.33 37.86
N THR A 7 -28.01 -0.47 38.80
CA THR A 7 -29.43 -0.19 38.55
C THR A 7 -29.67 1.29 38.24
N VAL A 8 -29.09 2.21 39.01
CA VAL A 8 -29.22 3.65 38.77
C VAL A 8 -28.60 4.05 37.43
N ILE A 9 -27.41 3.52 37.09
CA ILE A 9 -26.76 3.75 35.79
C ILE A 9 -27.70 3.33 34.66
N LYS A 10 -28.32 2.14 34.75
CA LYS A 10 -29.28 1.66 33.74
C LYS A 10 -30.56 2.53 33.69
N MET A 11 -31.08 2.95 34.81
CA MET A 11 -32.32 3.77 34.89
C MET A 11 -32.09 5.21 34.39
N THR A 12 -30.93 5.78 34.61
CA THR A 12 -30.60 7.15 34.23
C THR A 12 -29.96 7.26 32.87
N ASN A 13 -29.66 6.13 32.19
CA ASN A 13 -28.85 6.06 30.97
C ASN A 13 -27.54 6.86 31.11
N TYR A 14 -26.96 6.81 32.31
CA TYR A 14 -25.72 7.53 32.59
C TYR A 14 -24.55 6.91 31.87
N HIS A 15 -23.96 7.67 30.98
CA HIS A 15 -22.68 7.33 30.36
C HIS A 15 -21.57 8.15 31.03
N PRO A 16 -20.54 7.50 31.58
CA PRO A 16 -19.37 8.21 32.11
C PRO A 16 -18.82 9.18 31.08
N ASN A 17 -18.51 10.39 31.48
CA ASN A 17 -17.88 11.36 30.59
C ASN A 17 -16.46 10.91 30.31
N VAL A 18 -16.20 10.46 29.05
CA VAL A 18 -14.92 9.97 28.60
C VAL A 18 -13.81 11.04 28.78
N MET A 19 -14.15 12.33 28.58
CA MET A 19 -13.20 13.43 28.82
C MET A 19 -12.81 13.55 30.29
N ALA A 20 -13.74 13.32 31.23
CA ALA A 20 -13.43 13.34 32.65
C ALA A 20 -12.60 12.11 33.09
N GLN A 21 -12.77 10.98 32.42
CA GLN A 21 -11.94 9.79 32.63
C GLN A 21 -10.54 9.96 32.07
N SER A 22 -10.40 10.55 30.88
CA SER A 22 -9.09 10.80 30.25
C SER A 22 -8.21 11.72 31.08
N LEU A 23 -8.78 12.72 31.77
CA LEU A 23 -8.06 13.58 32.70
C LEU A 23 -7.44 12.81 33.89
N LYS A 24 -8.04 11.69 34.29
CA LYS A 24 -7.57 10.86 35.40
C LYS A 24 -6.51 9.84 34.96
N THR A 25 -6.66 9.27 33.75
CA THR A 25 -5.79 8.22 33.22
C THR A 25 -4.68 8.75 32.35
N ASN A 26 -4.76 10.01 31.91
CA ASN A 26 -3.93 10.64 30.88
C ASN A 26 -3.99 9.90 29.53
N LEU A 27 -5.05 9.11 29.29
CA LEU A 27 -5.32 8.39 28.05
C LEU A 27 -6.68 8.81 27.50
N SER A 28 -6.72 9.16 26.20
CA SER A 28 -7.95 9.53 25.50
C SER A 28 -8.72 8.31 24.99
N HIS A 29 -8.05 7.16 24.88
CA HIS A 29 -8.52 5.97 24.19
C HIS A 29 -8.88 6.21 22.71
N HIS A 30 -8.23 7.19 22.08
CA HIS A 30 -8.36 7.46 20.66
C HIS A 30 -7.04 7.19 19.93
N ILE A 31 -7.12 6.54 18.78
CA ILE A 31 -6.01 6.34 17.84
C ILE A 31 -6.29 7.13 16.59
N GLY A 32 -5.35 8.00 16.19
CA GLY A 32 -5.42 8.64 14.88
C GLY A 32 -4.96 7.68 13.79
N VAL A 33 -5.77 7.52 12.75
CA VAL A 33 -5.43 6.69 11.58
C VAL A 33 -5.48 7.55 10.34
N ILE A 34 -4.30 7.78 9.76
CA ILE A 34 -4.11 8.64 8.60
C ILE A 34 -3.81 7.74 7.39
N VAL A 35 -4.65 7.81 6.36
CA VAL A 35 -4.42 7.09 5.10
C VAL A 35 -4.23 8.06 3.95
N SER A 36 -3.42 7.67 2.99
CA SER A 36 -3.10 8.52 1.84
C SER A 36 -4.33 8.79 0.95
N ASP A 37 -5.17 7.76 0.72
CA ASP A 37 -6.38 7.88 -0.10
C ASP A 37 -7.34 6.74 0.20
N ILE A 38 -8.45 7.05 0.88
CA ILE A 38 -9.48 6.08 1.29
C ILE A 38 -10.24 5.49 0.10
N SER A 39 -10.20 6.13 -1.06
CA SER A 39 -10.87 5.63 -2.27
C SER A 39 -10.15 4.41 -2.86
N THR A 40 -8.91 4.15 -2.45
CA THR A 40 -8.14 3.01 -2.94
C THR A 40 -8.51 1.72 -2.18
N PRO A 41 -8.64 0.58 -2.88
CA PRO A 41 -8.91 -0.71 -2.24
C PRO A 41 -7.88 -1.10 -1.20
N PHE A 42 -6.60 -0.78 -1.43
CA PHE A 42 -5.52 -0.98 -0.47
C PHE A 42 -5.82 -0.31 0.88
N CYS A 43 -6.14 1.01 0.86
CA CYS A 43 -6.42 1.75 2.08
C CYS A 43 -7.70 1.25 2.77
N ALA A 44 -8.73 0.85 2.01
CA ALA A 44 -9.96 0.28 2.57
C ALA A 44 -9.68 -1.02 3.34
N ALA A 45 -8.88 -1.93 2.76
CA ALA A 45 -8.49 -3.18 3.41
C ALA A 45 -7.54 -2.93 4.62
N LEU A 46 -6.63 -1.97 4.52
CA LEU A 46 -5.78 -1.53 5.63
C LEU A 46 -6.61 -1.05 6.83
N ILE A 47 -7.60 -0.16 6.57
CA ILE A 47 -8.53 0.36 7.56
C ILE A 47 -9.32 -0.78 8.22
N GLN A 48 -9.79 -1.75 7.43
CA GLN A 48 -10.51 -2.91 7.95
C GLN A 48 -9.65 -3.68 8.96
N GLY A 49 -8.40 -3.99 8.63
CA GLY A 49 -7.49 -4.69 9.54
C GLY A 49 -7.21 -3.90 10.82
N ILE A 50 -6.99 -2.58 10.72
CA ILE A 50 -6.82 -1.72 11.89
C ILE A 50 -8.07 -1.75 12.77
N SER A 51 -9.26 -1.61 12.17
CA SER A 51 -10.54 -1.60 12.90
C SER A 51 -10.78 -2.89 13.67
N GLU A 52 -10.52 -4.04 13.04
CA GLU A 52 -10.70 -5.36 13.67
C GLU A 52 -9.84 -5.54 14.92
N THR A 53 -8.59 -5.09 14.85
CA THR A 53 -7.68 -5.17 16.00
C THR A 53 -8.09 -4.20 17.10
N LEU A 54 -8.49 -2.97 16.78
CA LEU A 54 -8.85 -1.96 17.77
C LEU A 54 -10.20 -2.22 18.44
N LEU A 55 -11.15 -2.89 17.76
CA LEU A 55 -12.45 -3.27 18.35
C LEU A 55 -12.31 -4.06 19.65
N SER A 56 -11.28 -4.89 19.79
CA SER A 56 -11.03 -5.72 20.98
C SER A 56 -10.23 -4.98 22.07
N SER A 57 -9.73 -3.77 21.82
CA SER A 57 -8.73 -3.09 22.63
C SER A 57 -9.24 -1.89 23.45
N ASN A 58 -10.52 -1.59 23.43
CA ASN A 58 -11.09 -0.38 24.05
C ASN A 58 -10.54 0.95 23.51
N TYR A 59 -9.94 0.94 22.30
CA TYR A 59 -9.51 2.12 21.57
C TYR A 59 -10.43 2.43 20.41
N MET A 60 -10.76 3.71 20.22
CA MET A 60 -11.58 4.21 19.13
C MET A 60 -10.68 4.79 18.02
N PRO A 61 -10.70 4.25 16.78
CA PRO A 61 -9.97 4.84 15.68
C PRO A 61 -10.65 6.09 15.15
N LEU A 62 -9.85 7.14 14.88
CA LEU A 62 -10.24 8.35 14.17
C LEU A 62 -9.62 8.35 12.78
N PHE A 63 -10.39 7.95 11.78
CA PHE A 63 -9.90 7.84 10.40
C PHE A 63 -9.94 9.18 9.69
N VAL A 64 -8.85 9.50 8.97
CA VAL A 64 -8.74 10.65 8.06
C VAL A 64 -8.05 10.24 6.76
N SER A 65 -8.46 10.84 5.64
CA SER A 65 -7.88 10.62 4.31
C SER A 65 -7.25 11.90 3.81
N CYS A 66 -6.00 11.84 3.36
CA CYS A 66 -5.23 13.01 2.92
C CYS A 66 -5.31 13.27 1.41
N ASN A 67 -6.00 12.43 0.64
CA ASN A 67 -6.12 12.55 -0.82
C ASN A 67 -4.75 12.73 -1.52
N ASN A 68 -3.71 12.04 -1.02
CA ASN A 68 -2.32 12.19 -1.44
C ASN A 68 -1.77 13.63 -1.32
N SER A 69 -2.32 14.47 -0.44
CA SER A 69 -1.92 15.85 -0.18
C SER A 69 -1.12 15.97 1.11
N ILE A 70 0.14 16.38 1.02
CA ILE A 70 1.02 16.61 2.18
C ILE A 70 0.42 17.69 3.10
N LYS A 71 -0.18 18.74 2.52
CA LYS A 71 -0.81 19.83 3.30
C LYS A 71 -2.00 19.32 4.12
N GLU A 72 -2.82 18.45 3.54
CA GLU A 72 -3.93 17.82 4.26
C GLU A 72 -3.41 16.88 5.34
N GLU A 73 -2.40 16.08 5.06
CA GLU A 73 -1.76 15.20 6.04
C GLU A 73 -1.27 15.99 7.26
N GLU A 74 -0.52 17.07 7.06
CA GLU A 74 -0.07 17.93 8.16
C GLU A 74 -1.24 18.56 8.94
N SER A 75 -2.29 19.02 8.25
CA SER A 75 -3.47 19.58 8.88
C SER A 75 -4.17 18.57 9.77
N TYR A 76 -4.32 17.32 9.29
CA TYR A 76 -4.93 16.24 10.05
C TYR A 76 -4.07 15.78 11.23
N ILE A 77 -2.74 15.74 11.07
CA ILE A 77 -1.83 15.46 12.19
C ILE A 77 -2.08 16.49 13.31
N ARG A 78 -2.07 17.79 13.01
CA ARG A 78 -2.33 18.86 14.00
C ARG A 78 -3.72 18.71 14.65
N SER A 79 -4.74 18.39 13.86
CA SER A 79 -6.10 18.19 14.32
C SER A 79 -6.23 16.97 15.25
N LEU A 80 -5.57 15.87 14.95
CA LEU A 80 -5.54 14.68 15.81
C LEU A 80 -4.78 14.95 17.10
N MET A 81 -3.64 15.67 17.02
CA MET A 81 -2.88 16.07 18.21
C MET A 81 -3.71 16.96 19.13
N SER A 82 -4.50 17.91 18.61
CA SER A 82 -5.39 18.75 19.42
C SER A 82 -6.50 17.96 20.12
N ARG A 83 -6.80 16.74 19.67
CA ARG A 83 -7.73 15.80 20.30
C ARG A 83 -7.06 14.83 21.26
N HIS A 84 -5.76 15.02 21.51
CA HIS A 84 -4.98 14.20 22.45
C HIS A 84 -5.06 12.70 22.14
N VAL A 85 -4.90 12.31 20.84
CA VAL A 85 -4.83 10.89 20.49
C VAL A 85 -3.62 10.24 21.17
N ASP A 86 -3.76 8.97 21.59
CA ASP A 86 -2.73 8.24 22.33
C ASP A 86 -1.65 7.66 21.40
N GLY A 87 -1.89 7.67 20.10
CA GLY A 87 -0.94 7.25 19.07
C GLY A 87 -1.47 7.44 17.67
N LEU A 88 -0.59 7.25 16.68
CA LEU A 88 -0.90 7.39 15.26
C LEU A 88 -0.52 6.13 14.48
N ILE A 89 -1.40 5.71 13.55
CA ILE A 89 -1.10 4.77 12.46
C ILE A 89 -1.14 5.56 11.17
N VAL A 90 -0.07 5.55 10.38
CA VAL A 90 0.06 6.45 9.24
C VAL A 90 0.51 5.70 7.98
N ASN A 91 -0.32 5.76 6.92
CA ASN A 91 0.10 5.50 5.55
C ASN A 91 0.39 6.86 4.88
N THR A 92 1.61 7.34 5.03
CA THR A 92 2.00 8.71 4.68
C THR A 92 1.91 9.04 3.19
N CYS A 93 1.69 10.31 2.88
CA CYS A 93 1.68 10.82 1.49
C CYS A 93 3.08 11.12 0.94
N SER A 94 4.10 11.23 1.82
CA SER A 94 5.45 11.61 1.43
C SER A 94 6.50 10.84 2.22
N SER A 95 7.64 10.58 1.59
CA SER A 95 8.83 10.07 2.31
C SER A 95 9.50 11.15 3.18
N GLN A 96 9.11 12.40 3.06
CA GLN A 96 9.58 13.51 3.89
C GLN A 96 8.42 14.12 4.65
N ASN A 97 8.39 13.91 5.98
CA ASN A 97 7.36 14.48 6.85
C ASN A 97 7.97 14.96 8.18
N PRO A 98 8.53 16.18 8.21
CA PRO A 98 9.16 16.74 9.42
C PRO A 98 8.21 16.81 10.62
N LEU A 99 6.90 17.03 10.38
CA LEU A 99 5.92 17.12 11.45
C LEU A 99 5.73 15.77 12.17
N LEU A 100 5.65 14.66 11.43
CA LEU A 100 5.59 13.31 12.03
C LEU A 100 6.87 12.99 12.82
N ILE A 101 8.04 13.36 12.29
CA ILE A 101 9.31 13.20 13.00
C ILE A 101 9.29 14.00 14.30
N GLN A 102 8.85 15.25 14.27
CA GLN A 102 8.72 16.10 15.44
C GLN A 102 7.81 15.44 16.49
N GLN A 103 6.64 14.95 16.10
CA GLN A 103 5.71 14.29 17.03
C GLN A 103 6.31 13.00 17.63
N ALA A 104 7.00 12.19 16.82
CA ALA A 104 7.71 11.01 17.34
C ALA A 104 8.79 11.37 18.37
N CYS A 105 9.49 12.49 18.18
CA CYS A 105 10.51 12.98 19.12
C CYS A 105 9.90 13.48 20.45
N THR A 106 8.61 13.84 20.48
CA THR A 106 7.91 14.17 21.75
C THR A 106 7.49 12.93 22.55
N GLY A 107 7.72 11.73 22.01
CA GLY A 107 7.34 10.47 22.62
C GLY A 107 5.98 9.92 22.21
N LEU A 108 5.30 10.55 21.23
CA LEU A 108 4.05 9.99 20.70
C LEU A 108 4.35 8.67 19.97
N PRO A 109 3.65 7.56 20.32
CA PRO A 109 3.74 6.32 19.58
C PRO A 109 3.21 6.48 18.15
N ILE A 110 4.04 6.18 17.16
CA ILE A 110 3.69 6.25 15.73
C ILE A 110 4.12 4.98 15.03
N VAL A 111 3.20 4.35 14.29
CA VAL A 111 3.48 3.21 13.41
C VAL A 111 3.20 3.60 11.97
N LEU A 112 4.19 3.46 11.10
CA LEU A 112 4.02 3.64 9.67
C LEU A 112 3.53 2.34 9.03
N CYS A 113 2.61 2.47 8.05
CA CYS A 113 2.06 1.37 7.27
C CYS A 113 2.45 1.52 5.80
N ASP A 114 3.00 0.44 5.20
CA ASP A 114 3.29 0.33 3.77
C ASP A 114 4.33 1.34 3.26
N ARG A 115 4.23 2.62 3.62
CA ARG A 115 5.13 3.69 3.19
C ARG A 115 6.05 4.14 4.31
N THR A 116 7.31 4.38 3.99
CA THR A 116 8.34 4.84 4.92
C THR A 116 8.55 6.34 4.83
N ILE A 117 9.14 6.89 5.90
CA ILE A 117 9.64 8.27 5.96
C ILE A 117 11.15 8.19 6.11
N ASP A 118 11.86 9.04 5.37
CA ASP A 118 13.30 9.15 5.43
C ASP A 118 13.75 9.83 6.74
N ASP A 119 15.03 9.72 7.07
CA ASP A 119 15.70 10.42 8.18
C ASP A 119 15.20 10.10 9.60
N TYR A 120 14.28 9.14 9.78
CA TYR A 120 13.86 8.71 11.11
C TYR A 120 13.39 7.26 11.14
N ASN A 121 13.83 6.53 12.18
CA ASN A 121 13.44 5.14 12.38
C ASN A 121 12.11 5.05 13.14
N PHE A 122 11.01 4.81 12.42
CA PHE A 122 9.68 4.54 12.98
C PHE A 122 9.47 3.04 13.24
N GLN A 123 8.49 2.70 14.07
CA GLN A 123 7.85 1.39 13.93
C GLN A 123 7.22 1.31 12.54
N PHE A 124 7.43 0.20 11.85
CA PHE A 124 6.97 0.03 10.49
C PHE A 124 6.39 -1.35 10.25
N VAL A 125 5.29 -1.40 9.52
CA VAL A 125 4.69 -2.64 9.00
C VAL A 125 4.39 -2.46 7.52
N GLY A 126 4.94 -3.31 6.68
CA GLY A 126 4.75 -3.24 5.23
C GLY A 126 5.07 -4.56 4.55
N SER A 127 5.27 -4.51 3.24
CA SER A 127 5.55 -5.67 2.40
C SER A 127 7.01 -5.73 1.96
N ASN A 128 7.56 -6.93 1.79
CA ASN A 128 8.78 -7.15 1.04
C ASN A 128 8.42 -7.21 -0.45
N HIS A 129 8.77 -6.17 -1.19
CA HIS A 129 8.50 -6.10 -2.62
C HIS A 129 9.66 -6.61 -3.47
N ARG A 130 10.88 -6.61 -2.92
CA ARG A 130 12.10 -6.94 -3.68
C ARG A 130 12.10 -8.38 -4.19
N ASP A 131 11.96 -9.34 -3.28
CA ASP A 131 12.10 -10.76 -3.63
C ASP A 131 11.08 -11.21 -4.69
N PRO A 132 9.76 -10.96 -4.53
CA PRO A 132 8.79 -11.39 -5.54
C PRO A 132 8.94 -10.66 -6.88
N ILE A 133 9.47 -9.42 -6.91
CA ILE A 133 9.77 -8.72 -8.16
C ILE A 133 10.94 -9.39 -8.88
N PHE A 134 11.97 -9.82 -8.15
CA PHE A 134 13.08 -10.58 -8.75
C PHE A 134 12.60 -11.91 -9.32
N GLU A 135 11.75 -12.65 -8.59
CA GLU A 135 11.13 -13.88 -9.08
C GLU A 135 10.27 -13.64 -10.33
N LEU A 136 9.49 -12.57 -10.34
CA LEU A 136 8.67 -12.16 -11.49
C LEU A 136 9.51 -11.87 -12.72
N VAL A 137 10.54 -11.03 -12.60
CA VAL A 137 11.40 -10.67 -13.75
C VAL A 137 12.15 -11.88 -14.28
N LYS A 138 12.61 -12.79 -13.39
CA LYS A 138 13.17 -14.08 -13.77
C LYS A 138 12.17 -14.92 -14.57
N HIS A 139 10.92 -15.03 -14.08
CA HIS A 139 9.84 -15.74 -14.77
C HIS A 139 9.60 -15.17 -16.17
N LEU A 140 9.55 -13.85 -16.32
CA LEU A 140 9.39 -13.21 -17.64
C LEU A 140 10.50 -13.60 -18.62
N LYS A 141 11.76 -13.63 -18.15
CA LYS A 141 12.91 -14.09 -18.97
C LYS A 141 12.76 -15.55 -19.38
N GLU A 142 12.39 -16.42 -18.45
CA GLU A 142 12.17 -17.86 -18.68
C GLU A 142 11.03 -18.14 -19.68
N GLN A 143 10.00 -17.27 -19.70
CA GLN A 143 8.91 -17.36 -20.67
C GLN A 143 9.29 -16.84 -22.08
N GLY A 144 10.41 -16.14 -22.23
CA GLY A 144 10.87 -15.63 -23.53
C GLY A 144 10.52 -14.17 -23.81
N TYR A 145 10.01 -13.43 -22.83
CA TYR A 145 9.87 -11.97 -22.99
C TYR A 145 11.25 -11.33 -23.13
N THR A 146 11.37 -10.40 -24.08
CA THR A 146 12.67 -9.77 -24.41
C THR A 146 12.79 -8.36 -23.89
N LEU A 147 11.67 -7.67 -23.63
CA LEU A 147 11.63 -6.28 -23.19
C LEU A 147 10.68 -6.11 -21.99
N PRO A 148 11.16 -6.32 -20.75
CA PRO A 148 10.37 -6.00 -19.57
C PRO A 148 10.33 -4.49 -19.36
N VAL A 149 9.13 -3.93 -19.11
CA VAL A 149 8.93 -2.50 -18.86
C VAL A 149 8.10 -2.25 -17.62
N PHE A 150 8.29 -1.10 -16.97
CA PHE A 150 7.62 -0.71 -15.74
C PHE A 150 6.66 0.45 -15.98
N PHE A 151 5.35 0.22 -15.79
CA PHE A 151 4.33 1.26 -15.89
C PHE A 151 3.94 1.74 -14.49
N THR A 152 4.05 3.04 -14.28
CA THR A 152 3.83 3.65 -12.97
C THR A 152 3.13 5.00 -13.08
N GLU A 153 2.38 5.37 -12.05
CA GLU A 153 2.05 6.76 -11.76
C GLU A 153 3.30 7.47 -11.23
N ASN A 154 3.19 8.79 -10.92
CA ASN A 154 4.29 9.49 -10.28
C ASN A 154 4.78 8.72 -9.04
N TYR A 155 6.06 8.34 -9.05
CA TYR A 155 6.66 7.49 -8.00
C TYR A 155 7.50 8.26 -6.98
N PHE A 156 7.89 9.50 -7.26
CA PHE A 156 8.80 10.27 -6.40
C PHE A 156 8.25 10.54 -4.99
N ALA A 157 6.94 10.74 -4.87
CA ALA A 157 6.30 11.01 -3.59
C ALA A 157 5.97 9.75 -2.76
N SER A 158 6.10 8.55 -3.34
CA SER A 158 5.72 7.30 -2.68
C SER A 158 6.91 6.37 -2.56
N SER A 159 7.35 6.09 -1.32
CA SER A 159 8.46 5.17 -1.04
C SER A 159 8.22 3.78 -1.64
N VAL A 160 6.98 3.25 -1.58
CA VAL A 160 6.62 1.94 -2.15
C VAL A 160 6.73 1.92 -3.67
N ARG A 161 6.25 2.97 -4.36
CA ARG A 161 6.39 3.04 -5.82
C ARG A 161 7.85 3.11 -6.24
N SER A 162 8.65 3.89 -5.53
CA SER A 162 10.11 3.98 -5.74
C SER A 162 10.81 2.64 -5.45
N GLU A 163 10.45 1.96 -4.36
CA GLU A 163 11.00 0.64 -4.01
C GLU A 163 10.67 -0.41 -5.07
N ARG A 164 9.42 -0.48 -5.52
CA ARG A 164 8.99 -1.41 -6.59
C ARG A 164 9.73 -1.14 -7.89
N ARG A 165 9.83 0.14 -8.29
CA ARG A 165 10.60 0.53 -9.48
C ARG A 165 12.07 0.14 -9.37
N ASN A 166 12.73 0.50 -8.28
CA ASN A 166 14.14 0.22 -8.11
C ASN A 166 14.42 -1.30 -8.07
N SER A 167 13.57 -2.06 -7.37
CA SER A 167 13.65 -3.53 -7.35
C SER A 167 13.48 -4.14 -8.75
N PHE A 168 12.55 -3.60 -9.55
CA PHE A 168 12.36 -4.03 -10.93
C PHE A 168 13.60 -3.74 -11.78
N LEU A 169 14.15 -2.51 -11.74
CA LEU A 169 15.32 -2.15 -12.50
C LEU A 169 16.56 -2.95 -12.07
N ASP A 170 16.73 -3.24 -10.78
CA ASP A 170 17.80 -4.11 -10.30
C ASP A 170 17.64 -5.55 -10.80
N ALA A 171 16.41 -6.09 -10.83
CA ALA A 171 16.14 -7.41 -11.39
C ALA A 171 16.37 -7.46 -12.89
N VAL A 172 15.99 -6.39 -13.62
CA VAL A 172 16.27 -6.30 -15.07
C VAL A 172 17.78 -6.28 -15.34
N LYS A 173 18.56 -5.50 -14.60
CA LYS A 173 20.04 -5.52 -14.73
C LYS A 173 20.63 -6.92 -14.55
N LEU A 174 20.03 -7.74 -13.70
CA LEU A 174 20.50 -9.10 -13.43
C LEU A 174 20.11 -10.10 -14.51
N TYR A 175 18.85 -10.07 -14.96
CA TYR A 175 18.30 -11.09 -15.86
C TYR A 175 18.30 -10.68 -17.36
N TYR A 176 18.40 -9.38 -17.64
CA TYR A 176 18.42 -8.79 -18.99
C TYR A 176 19.61 -7.82 -19.16
N PRO A 177 20.86 -8.30 -19.04
CA PRO A 177 22.04 -7.43 -19.10
C PRO A 177 22.20 -6.68 -20.42
N GLU A 178 21.50 -7.13 -21.47
CA GLU A 178 21.47 -6.51 -22.79
C GLU A 178 20.52 -5.30 -22.90
N VAL A 179 19.65 -5.07 -21.90
CA VAL A 179 18.63 -4.02 -21.94
C VAL A 179 19.04 -2.83 -21.07
N ASP A 180 18.95 -1.60 -21.60
CA ASP A 180 19.23 -0.39 -20.82
C ASP A 180 18.06 -0.13 -19.82
N PRO A 181 18.30 -0.22 -18.51
CA PRO A 181 17.24 -0.03 -17.52
C PRO A 181 16.69 1.41 -17.44
N ASN A 182 17.41 2.41 -17.98
CA ASN A 182 17.01 3.81 -17.89
C ASN A 182 15.77 4.14 -18.72
N GLU A 183 15.52 3.41 -19.79
CA GLU A 183 14.42 3.64 -20.74
C GLU A 183 13.17 2.80 -20.43
N LEU A 184 13.19 1.99 -19.36
CA LEU A 184 12.14 1.01 -19.08
C LEU A 184 10.99 1.54 -18.22
N THR A 185 11.06 2.77 -17.72
CA THR A 185 10.04 3.34 -16.83
C THR A 185 9.10 4.26 -17.60
N TYR A 186 7.84 3.87 -17.68
CA TYR A 186 6.77 4.64 -18.31
C TYR A 186 5.89 5.26 -17.23
N VAL A 187 5.94 6.59 -17.10
CA VAL A 187 5.07 7.33 -16.18
C VAL A 187 3.75 7.62 -16.89
N ILE A 188 2.66 7.12 -16.32
CA ILE A 188 1.32 7.26 -16.90
C ILE A 188 0.40 8.08 -15.98
N ASP A 189 -0.56 8.76 -16.59
CA ASP A 189 -1.69 9.37 -15.91
C ASP A 189 -2.91 8.46 -16.05
N ILE A 190 -3.27 7.75 -15.00
CA ILE A 190 -4.39 6.81 -14.97
C ILE A 190 -5.75 7.50 -15.16
N HIS A 191 -5.86 8.79 -14.90
CA HIS A 191 -7.08 9.58 -15.12
C HIS A 191 -7.22 10.06 -16.58
N ASN A 192 -6.16 9.88 -17.39
CA ASN A 192 -6.14 10.22 -18.79
C ASN A 192 -5.94 8.97 -19.67
N THR A 193 -7.03 8.39 -20.12
CA THR A 193 -7.00 7.17 -20.96
C THR A 193 -6.14 7.36 -22.22
N GLN A 194 -6.15 8.57 -22.83
CA GLN A 194 -5.32 8.85 -24.00
C GLN A 194 -3.83 8.79 -23.69
N ASN A 195 -3.42 9.20 -22.48
CA ASN A 195 -2.02 9.09 -22.05
C ASN A 195 -1.60 7.61 -21.96
N VAL A 196 -2.39 6.76 -21.31
CA VAL A 196 -2.10 5.31 -21.22
C VAL A 196 -1.99 4.68 -22.59
N THR A 197 -2.93 5.00 -23.50
CA THR A 197 -2.97 4.48 -24.88
C THR A 197 -1.74 4.95 -25.68
N SER A 198 -1.34 6.23 -25.55
CA SER A 198 -0.16 6.74 -26.25
C SER A 198 1.15 6.08 -25.81
N GLN A 199 1.26 5.76 -24.51
CA GLN A 199 2.43 5.02 -24.01
C GLN A 199 2.48 3.58 -24.53
N LEU A 200 1.33 2.93 -24.69
CA LEU A 200 1.26 1.60 -25.32
C LEU A 200 1.64 1.64 -26.81
N HIS A 201 1.19 2.66 -27.55
CA HIS A 201 1.64 2.87 -28.93
C HIS A 201 3.15 3.09 -29.01
N HIS A 202 3.68 3.97 -28.18
CA HIS A 202 5.12 4.23 -28.12
C HIS A 202 5.90 2.94 -27.81
N LEU A 203 5.45 2.12 -26.87
CA LEU A 203 6.06 0.82 -26.57
C LEU A 203 6.03 -0.11 -27.81
N LYS A 204 4.90 -0.18 -28.52
CA LYS A 204 4.79 -0.96 -29.77
C LYS A 204 5.76 -0.47 -30.87
N ASP A 205 5.91 0.84 -31.00
CA ASP A 205 6.79 1.43 -32.01
C ASP A 205 8.27 1.11 -31.73
N ILE A 206 8.67 1.07 -30.46
CA ILE A 206 10.02 0.72 -30.03
C ILE A 206 10.31 -0.78 -30.23
N CYS A 207 9.36 -1.66 -29.87
CA CYS A 207 9.55 -3.11 -29.88
C CYS A 207 9.87 -3.69 -31.26
N GLY A 208 9.50 -3.05 -32.34
CA GLY A 208 9.68 -3.64 -33.66
C GLY A 208 9.02 -5.04 -33.80
N LYS A 209 9.47 -5.83 -34.81
CA LYS A 209 8.91 -7.18 -35.05
C LYS A 209 9.56 -8.31 -34.23
N LYS A 210 10.62 -8.02 -33.49
CA LYS A 210 11.45 -9.05 -32.84
C LYS A 210 11.38 -9.04 -31.32
N GLU A 211 10.85 -7.97 -30.74
CA GLU A 211 10.78 -7.84 -29.29
C GLU A 211 9.39 -8.15 -28.78
N LEU A 212 9.33 -8.94 -27.71
CA LEU A 212 8.12 -9.30 -27.00
C LEU A 212 8.13 -8.59 -25.64
N PRO A 213 7.32 -7.52 -25.47
CA PRO A 213 7.30 -6.78 -24.24
C PRO A 213 6.48 -7.46 -23.13
N ALA A 214 6.88 -7.22 -21.88
CA ALA A 214 6.05 -7.54 -20.71
C ALA A 214 5.96 -6.31 -19.80
N ILE A 215 4.74 -5.90 -19.49
CA ILE A 215 4.46 -4.75 -18.62
C ILE A 215 4.30 -5.22 -17.18
N PHE A 216 5.16 -4.71 -16.29
CA PHE A 216 4.94 -4.77 -14.86
C PHE A 216 4.35 -3.44 -14.40
N CYS A 217 3.11 -3.47 -13.92
CA CYS A 217 2.41 -2.30 -13.38
C CYS A 217 2.74 -2.08 -11.91
N VAL A 218 2.82 -0.83 -11.47
CA VAL A 218 3.21 -0.47 -10.10
C VAL A 218 2.20 -0.89 -9.03
N ASN A 219 0.91 -0.95 -9.36
CA ASN A 219 -0.19 -1.33 -8.47
C ASN A 219 -1.37 -1.90 -9.26
N SER A 220 -2.37 -2.44 -8.57
CA SER A 220 -3.55 -3.05 -9.17
C SER A 220 -4.42 -2.06 -9.97
N ILE A 221 -4.50 -0.81 -9.56
CA ILE A 221 -5.25 0.24 -10.28
C ILE A 221 -4.59 0.47 -11.65
N THR A 222 -3.25 0.58 -11.66
CA THR A 222 -2.48 0.70 -12.90
C THR A 222 -2.70 -0.53 -13.80
N VAL A 223 -2.73 -1.75 -13.25
CA VAL A 223 -3.05 -2.97 -13.99
C VAL A 223 -4.40 -2.84 -14.71
N LEU A 224 -5.44 -2.38 -13.99
CA LEU A 224 -6.79 -2.23 -14.58
C LEU A 224 -6.82 -1.25 -15.75
N HIS A 225 -6.19 -0.08 -15.60
CA HIS A 225 -6.15 0.93 -16.66
C HIS A 225 -5.36 0.45 -17.88
N VAL A 226 -4.20 -0.18 -17.65
CA VAL A 226 -3.36 -0.74 -18.74
C VAL A 226 -4.08 -1.90 -19.44
N PHE A 227 -4.69 -2.83 -18.69
CA PHE A 227 -5.45 -3.93 -19.24
C PHE A 227 -6.60 -3.43 -20.13
N ASN A 228 -7.36 -2.44 -19.67
CA ASN A 228 -8.45 -1.85 -20.44
C ASN A 228 -7.94 -1.18 -21.72
N ALA A 229 -6.82 -0.46 -21.65
CA ALA A 229 -6.20 0.16 -22.81
C ALA A 229 -5.69 -0.88 -23.83
N ILE A 230 -5.02 -1.95 -23.37
CA ILE A 230 -4.56 -3.08 -24.19
C ILE A 230 -5.76 -3.70 -24.96
N ARG A 231 -6.86 -3.96 -24.24
CA ARG A 231 -8.09 -4.49 -24.87
C ARG A 231 -8.68 -3.55 -25.90
N SER A 232 -8.73 -2.25 -25.61
CA SER A 232 -9.29 -1.25 -26.55
C SER A 232 -8.48 -1.13 -27.84
N LEU A 233 -7.20 -1.45 -27.79
CA LEU A 233 -6.30 -1.48 -28.94
C LEU A 233 -6.30 -2.83 -29.68
N GLY A 234 -7.05 -3.82 -29.20
CA GLY A 234 -7.08 -5.16 -29.79
C GLY A 234 -5.77 -5.93 -29.67
N ILE A 235 -4.91 -5.60 -28.68
CA ILE A 235 -3.64 -6.27 -28.43
C ILE A 235 -3.89 -7.56 -27.64
N HIS A 236 -3.25 -8.66 -28.00
CA HIS A 236 -3.47 -9.96 -27.37
C HIS A 236 -2.48 -10.20 -26.22
N ILE A 237 -3.04 -10.54 -25.03
CA ILE A 237 -2.30 -11.00 -23.87
C ILE A 237 -2.42 -12.53 -23.82
N PRO A 238 -1.33 -13.30 -23.68
CA PRO A 238 0.06 -12.91 -23.51
C PRO A 238 0.87 -12.79 -24.80
N ASP A 239 0.31 -13.15 -25.95
CA ASP A 239 1.04 -13.48 -27.18
C ASP A 239 1.73 -12.26 -27.83
N GLU A 240 1.16 -11.04 -27.67
CA GLU A 240 1.77 -9.80 -28.18
C GLU A 240 2.37 -8.95 -27.05
N ILE A 241 1.84 -9.09 -25.81
CA ILE A 241 2.30 -8.35 -24.63
C ILE A 241 1.98 -9.11 -23.35
N GLY A 242 2.97 -9.28 -22.48
CA GLY A 242 2.74 -9.78 -21.13
C GLY A 242 2.21 -8.68 -20.21
N LEU A 243 1.35 -9.02 -19.24
CA LEU A 243 0.86 -8.07 -18.24
C LEU A 243 0.91 -8.68 -16.84
N CYS A 244 1.52 -7.96 -15.90
CA CYS A 244 1.61 -8.38 -14.50
C CYS A 244 1.66 -7.18 -13.56
N GLY A 245 1.45 -7.39 -12.28
CA GLY A 245 1.52 -6.34 -11.27
C GLY A 245 1.14 -6.84 -9.87
N PRO A 246 1.25 -6.01 -8.84
CA PRO A 246 0.75 -6.36 -7.53
C PRO A 246 -0.77 -6.46 -7.50
N ASP A 247 -1.27 -7.38 -6.68
CA ASP A 247 -2.65 -7.42 -6.24
C ASP A 247 -2.72 -6.92 -4.80
N ASP A 248 -3.11 -5.68 -4.64
CA ASP A 248 -3.19 -4.97 -3.39
C ASP A 248 -4.64 -4.60 -2.99
N TRP A 249 -5.63 -5.33 -3.52
CA TRP A 249 -7.04 -5.11 -3.21
C TRP A 249 -7.44 -5.63 -1.83
N GLY A 250 -6.69 -6.61 -1.28
CA GLY A 250 -6.95 -7.16 0.04
C GLY A 250 -8.27 -7.92 0.19
N TRP A 251 -8.90 -8.26 -0.91
CA TRP A 251 -10.08 -9.13 -0.93
C TRP A 251 -9.65 -10.58 -0.84
N GLU A 252 -9.95 -11.17 0.31
CA GLU A 252 -9.42 -12.40 0.86
C GLU A 252 -9.20 -13.56 -0.11
N GLU A 253 -8.14 -14.31 0.17
CA GLU A 253 -7.71 -15.63 -0.31
C GLU A 253 -7.55 -15.82 -1.82
N GLN A 254 -8.31 -15.12 -2.65
CA GLN A 254 -8.15 -15.14 -4.11
C GLN A 254 -8.42 -13.73 -4.64
N SER A 255 -7.46 -13.21 -5.37
CA SER A 255 -7.61 -12.00 -6.18
C SER A 255 -8.83 -12.09 -7.10
N ILE A 256 -10.01 -11.80 -6.56
CA ILE A 256 -11.27 -11.96 -7.31
C ILE A 256 -11.22 -11.10 -8.57
N LEU A 257 -10.80 -9.84 -8.48
CA LEU A 257 -10.83 -8.93 -9.61
C LEU A 257 -9.85 -9.31 -10.72
N LEU A 258 -8.59 -9.59 -10.37
CA LEU A 258 -7.59 -10.01 -11.35
C LEU A 258 -7.85 -11.41 -11.90
N SER A 259 -8.59 -12.26 -11.17
CA SER A 259 -9.01 -13.57 -11.63
C SER A 259 -10.20 -13.52 -12.62
N LEU A 260 -11.00 -12.45 -12.61
CA LEU A 260 -12.06 -12.22 -13.57
C LEU A 260 -11.56 -11.73 -14.94
N MET A 261 -10.31 -11.28 -15.01
CA MET A 261 -9.68 -10.89 -16.26
C MET A 261 -9.34 -12.13 -17.10
N THR A 262 -9.46 -11.99 -18.40
CA THR A 262 -9.10 -13.05 -19.35
C THR A 262 -8.04 -12.52 -20.33
N PRO A 263 -6.82 -13.08 -20.27
CA PRO A 263 -6.34 -14.12 -19.33
C PRO A 263 -6.22 -13.61 -17.89
N ARG A 264 -6.24 -14.54 -16.91
CA ARG A 264 -5.94 -14.21 -15.50
C ARG A 264 -4.55 -13.58 -15.38
N ILE A 265 -4.44 -12.52 -14.58
CA ILE A 265 -3.21 -11.74 -14.45
C ILE A 265 -2.23 -12.40 -13.48
N THR A 266 -0.97 -12.50 -13.90
CA THR A 266 0.17 -12.84 -13.03
C THR A 266 0.36 -11.72 -12.01
N ASN A 267 0.36 -12.03 -10.72
CA ASN A 267 0.35 -11.02 -9.69
C ASN A 267 1.23 -11.34 -8.47
N ILE A 268 1.64 -10.30 -7.77
CA ILE A 268 2.29 -10.35 -6.45
C ILE A 268 1.22 -10.05 -5.41
N VAL A 269 0.91 -11.01 -4.54
CA VAL A 269 -0.16 -10.87 -3.54
C VAL A 269 0.30 -10.01 -2.37
N VAL A 270 -0.29 -8.83 -2.22
CA VAL A 270 -0.09 -7.93 -1.08
C VAL A 270 -1.21 -8.16 -0.06
N GLN A 271 -0.92 -8.01 1.24
CA GLN A 271 -1.84 -8.32 2.32
C GLN A 271 -2.17 -7.08 3.17
N PRO A 272 -2.89 -6.07 2.62
CA PRO A 272 -3.10 -4.79 3.30
C PRO A 272 -3.89 -4.93 4.62
N ARG A 273 -4.85 -5.86 4.69
CA ARG A 273 -5.60 -6.14 5.93
C ARG A 273 -4.68 -6.66 7.04
N LEU A 274 -3.78 -7.58 6.72
CA LEU A 274 -2.81 -8.09 7.69
C LEU A 274 -1.80 -7.01 8.11
N ILE A 275 -1.38 -6.15 7.18
CA ILE A 275 -0.56 -4.97 7.51
C ILE A 275 -1.29 -4.09 8.53
N GLY A 276 -2.58 -3.82 8.32
CA GLY A 276 -3.41 -3.03 9.23
C GLY A 276 -3.53 -3.67 10.63
N ASN A 277 -3.81 -4.98 10.69
CA ASN A 277 -3.89 -5.73 11.94
C ASN A 277 -2.57 -5.63 12.74
N LEU A 278 -1.44 -5.91 12.09
CA LEU A 278 -0.13 -5.88 12.72
C LEU A 278 0.29 -4.46 13.14
N ALA A 279 -0.05 -3.44 12.35
CA ALA A 279 0.23 -2.05 12.70
C ALA A 279 -0.54 -1.61 13.95
N ALA A 280 -1.82 -1.98 14.07
CA ALA A 280 -2.61 -1.70 15.25
C ALA A 280 -2.07 -2.46 16.48
N GLN A 281 -1.70 -3.73 16.35
CA GLN A 281 -1.06 -4.48 17.44
C GLN A 281 0.24 -3.82 17.89
N LYS A 282 1.10 -3.44 16.94
CA LYS A 282 2.36 -2.75 17.24
C LYS A 282 2.16 -1.41 17.94
N LEU A 283 1.15 -0.63 17.52
CA LEU A 283 0.85 0.63 18.19
C LEU A 283 0.40 0.41 19.62
N LEU A 284 -0.49 -0.57 19.87
CA LEU A 284 -0.94 -0.91 21.23
C LEU A 284 0.23 -1.37 22.12
N GLU A 285 1.16 -2.16 21.59
CA GLU A 285 2.40 -2.54 22.29
C GLU A 285 3.20 -1.30 22.69
N CYS A 286 3.40 -0.34 21.77
CA CYS A 286 4.14 0.90 22.04
C CYS A 286 3.44 1.84 23.05
N ILE A 287 2.10 1.86 23.06
CA ILE A 287 1.32 2.63 24.06
C ILE A 287 1.48 1.99 25.45
N ALA A 288 1.43 0.66 25.52
CA ALA A 288 1.55 -0.07 26.79
C ALA A 288 2.97 -0.02 27.36
N ASP A 289 3.98 -0.05 26.53
CA ASP A 289 5.40 0.02 26.90
C ASP A 289 6.17 0.91 25.92
N PRO A 290 6.43 2.17 26.28
CA PRO A 290 7.24 3.09 25.47
C PRO A 290 8.69 2.65 25.23
N SER A 291 9.20 1.65 25.97
CA SER A 291 10.55 1.12 25.80
C SER A 291 10.68 0.07 24.68
N VAL A 292 9.58 -0.32 24.05
CA VAL A 292 9.58 -1.28 22.94
C VAL A 292 10.50 -0.79 21.81
N ALA A 293 11.47 -1.63 21.46
CA ALA A 293 12.43 -1.30 20.41
C ALA A 293 11.73 -1.12 19.06
N LYS A 294 12.07 -0.06 18.36
CA LYS A 294 11.55 0.21 17.02
C LYS A 294 11.98 -0.90 16.06
N LYS A 295 11.01 -1.48 15.37
CA LYS A 295 11.21 -2.63 14.47
C LYS A 295 10.50 -2.43 13.15
N GLU A 296 11.19 -2.74 12.08
CA GLU A 296 10.61 -2.92 10.77
C GLU A 296 10.07 -4.34 10.61
N THR A 297 8.82 -4.47 10.23
CA THR A 297 8.15 -5.75 9.95
C THR A 297 7.72 -5.76 8.49
N ARG A 298 8.33 -6.64 7.68
CA ARG A 298 7.99 -6.81 6.27
C ARG A 298 7.38 -8.18 6.02
N LEU A 299 6.16 -8.19 5.48
CA LEU A 299 5.45 -9.39 5.10
C LEU A 299 5.96 -9.93 3.78
N THR A 300 6.01 -11.23 3.64
CA THR A 300 6.27 -11.89 2.36
C THR A 300 5.07 -11.74 1.44
N CYS A 301 5.33 -11.48 0.16
CA CYS A 301 4.30 -11.35 -0.87
C CYS A 301 4.50 -12.47 -1.90
N PRO A 302 3.68 -13.53 -1.90
CA PRO A 302 3.85 -14.62 -2.87
C PRO A 302 3.56 -14.17 -4.29
N LEU A 303 4.36 -14.65 -5.25
CA LEU A 303 4.12 -14.52 -6.68
C LEU A 303 3.12 -15.59 -7.13
N GLN A 304 2.04 -15.19 -7.78
CA GLN A 304 1.06 -16.07 -8.42
C GLN A 304 1.17 -15.94 -9.94
N ILE A 305 1.77 -16.94 -10.57
CA ILE A 305 1.89 -16.99 -12.03
C ILE A 305 0.55 -17.41 -12.63
N ALA A 306 0.14 -16.70 -13.70
CA ALA A 306 -1.12 -16.94 -14.39
C ALA A 306 -0.99 -16.68 -15.91
N GLY A 307 -2.08 -16.88 -16.65
CA GLY A 307 -2.08 -16.88 -18.11
C GLY A 307 -1.62 -15.60 -18.81
N SER A 308 -1.58 -14.46 -18.11
CA SER A 308 -1.17 -13.20 -18.72
C SER A 308 0.34 -13.07 -18.99
N THR A 309 1.14 -14.01 -18.50
CA THR A 309 2.57 -14.08 -18.74
C THR A 309 3.08 -15.45 -19.14
N ILE A 310 2.17 -16.42 -19.41
CA ILE A 310 2.53 -17.77 -19.87
C ILE A 310 2.35 -17.82 -21.38
N LEU A 311 3.45 -17.90 -22.13
CA LEU A 311 3.44 -18.08 -23.57
C LEU A 311 3.14 -19.55 -23.91
N LYS A 312 2.26 -19.75 -24.90
CA LYS A 312 2.00 -21.07 -25.48
C LYS A 312 3.06 -21.32 -26.54
N HIS A 313 3.99 -22.21 -26.25
CA HIS A 313 5.01 -22.69 -27.19
C HIS A 313 4.42 -23.63 -28.24
#